data_680d7e18efdf8f36ae6475694a5f9c7d
#
_entry.id   680d7e18efdf8f36ae6475694a5f9c7d
#
_cell.length_a   1.000
_cell.length_b   1.000
_cell.length_c   1.000
_cell.angle_alpha   90.00
_cell.angle_beta   90.00
_cell.angle_gamma   90.00
#
_symmetry.space_group_name_H-M   'P 1'
#
loop_
_entity.id
_entity.type
_entity.pdbx_description
1 polymer ?
#
loop_
_entity_poly.entity_id
_entity_poly.type
_entity_poly.pdbx_seq_one_letter_code
_entity_poly.pdbx_strand_id
1 'polypeptide(L)'
;MEYTQKIKERIKELGADLVGVAETEPLKGGYLNPPDLLDPYPRAVSIGLEIPKAVLASIQDKPTPLYKSAYQTANQTLDMIAFKTALILQRDGFDSLPIPASQVLDHQNWLGAISHKAIARMAGLGWQGKNLLLITPQCGSRVRLATVLTSAPLTNDTPIRNRCGSCTNCQEACPAQAIKGVGTRDHYKDREEALFLDRCAEKLVRDFSVLPEIGTEICGICIKVCPFS
;
A
#
# COMPACT_ATOMS: atom_id res chain seq x y z
N MET A 1 -5.42 -7.86 -23.85
CA MET A 1 -6.27 -8.35 -22.73
C MET A 1 -5.86 -9.75 -22.27
N GLU A 2 -5.73 -10.71 -23.16
CA GLU A 2 -5.38 -12.11 -22.81
C GLU A 2 -4.05 -12.22 -22.05
N TYR A 3 -2.98 -11.59 -22.53
CA TYR A 3 -1.67 -11.63 -21.86
C TYR A 3 -1.73 -11.01 -20.44
N THR A 4 -2.38 -9.86 -20.29
CA THR A 4 -2.55 -9.21 -18.98
C THR A 4 -3.28 -10.11 -18.00
N GLN A 5 -4.36 -10.76 -18.44
CA GLN A 5 -5.13 -11.66 -17.60
C GLN A 5 -4.30 -12.88 -17.17
N LYS A 6 -3.55 -13.47 -18.09
CA LYS A 6 -2.62 -14.57 -17.80
C LYS A 6 -1.57 -14.19 -16.75
N ILE A 7 -0.99 -12.98 -16.86
CA ILE A 7 -0.03 -12.49 -15.86
C ILE A 7 -0.70 -12.31 -14.50
N LYS A 8 -1.89 -11.70 -14.44
CA LYS A 8 -2.65 -11.54 -13.18
C LYS A 8 -2.97 -12.90 -12.52
N GLU A 9 -3.37 -13.89 -13.29
CA GLU A 9 -3.64 -15.25 -12.79
C GLU A 9 -2.39 -15.90 -12.23
N ARG A 10 -1.26 -15.84 -12.93
CA ARG A 10 0.02 -16.34 -12.44
C ARG A 10 0.46 -15.68 -11.12
N ILE A 11 0.23 -14.36 -10.98
CA ILE A 11 0.55 -13.64 -9.75
C ILE A 11 -0.36 -14.10 -8.60
N LYS A 12 -1.64 -14.35 -8.86
CA LYS A 12 -2.56 -14.93 -7.87
C LYS A 12 -2.15 -16.36 -7.47
N GLU A 13 -1.71 -17.18 -8.41
CA GLU A 13 -1.16 -18.52 -8.12
C GLU A 13 0.10 -18.47 -7.24
N LEU A 14 0.86 -17.36 -7.28
CA LEU A 14 1.97 -17.11 -6.35
C LEU A 14 1.51 -16.74 -4.93
N GLY A 15 0.21 -16.52 -4.71
CA GLY A 15 -0.40 -16.24 -3.42
C GLY A 15 -0.89 -14.80 -3.22
N ALA A 16 -0.94 -13.97 -4.26
CA ALA A 16 -1.50 -12.63 -4.15
C ALA A 16 -3.04 -12.66 -4.06
N ASP A 17 -3.61 -11.88 -3.14
CA ASP A 17 -5.07 -11.72 -3.04
C ASP A 17 -5.60 -10.72 -4.07
N LEU A 18 -4.86 -9.66 -4.32
CA LEU A 18 -5.22 -8.55 -5.20
C LEU A 18 -4.11 -8.29 -6.22
N VAL A 19 -4.49 -8.13 -7.48
CA VAL A 19 -3.57 -7.78 -8.57
C VAL A 19 -4.24 -6.78 -9.49
N GLY A 20 -3.55 -5.69 -9.79
CA GLY A 20 -4.00 -4.68 -10.75
C GLY A 20 -2.83 -4.08 -11.52
N VAL A 21 -3.13 -3.45 -12.65
CA VAL A 21 -2.16 -2.82 -13.53
C VAL A 21 -2.46 -1.33 -13.64
N ALA A 22 -1.44 -0.51 -13.43
CA ALA A 22 -1.51 0.94 -13.59
C ALA A 22 -0.61 1.41 -14.74
N GLU A 23 -1.01 2.50 -15.38
CA GLU A 23 -0.12 3.34 -16.16
C GLU A 23 0.75 4.19 -15.23
N THR A 24 2.02 4.36 -15.56
CA THR A 24 2.98 5.10 -14.70
C THR A 24 3.09 6.57 -15.06
N GLU A 25 2.76 6.96 -16.30
CA GLU A 25 2.91 8.33 -16.77
C GLU A 25 2.26 9.39 -15.87
N PRO A 26 1.02 9.20 -15.35
CA PRO A 26 0.40 10.19 -14.45
C PRO A 26 1.09 10.32 -13.09
N LEU A 27 2.03 9.45 -12.76
CA LEU A 27 2.78 9.48 -11.49
C LEU A 27 4.14 10.16 -11.63
N LYS A 28 4.57 10.45 -12.84
CA LYS A 28 5.75 11.29 -13.10
C LYS A 28 5.48 12.70 -12.58
N GLY A 29 6.49 13.30 -11.95
CA GLY A 29 6.35 14.60 -11.27
C GLY A 29 5.94 14.52 -9.79
N GLY A 30 5.55 13.34 -9.30
CA GLY A 30 5.47 13.04 -7.86
C GLY A 30 6.84 12.69 -7.27
N TYR A 31 6.86 12.33 -5.98
CA TYR A 31 8.11 11.85 -5.37
C TYR A 31 8.50 10.48 -5.93
N LEU A 32 9.70 10.41 -6.50
CA LEU A 32 10.35 9.20 -7.01
C LEU A 32 11.81 9.19 -6.55
N ASN A 33 12.35 8.02 -6.26
CA ASN A 33 13.76 7.85 -5.93
C ASN A 33 14.33 6.59 -6.62
N PRO A 34 15.17 6.73 -7.66
CA PRO A 34 15.64 7.98 -8.27
C PRO A 34 14.52 8.73 -9.03
N PRO A 35 14.69 10.02 -9.36
CA PRO A 35 13.65 10.84 -10.02
C PRO A 35 13.19 10.30 -11.38
N ASP A 36 14.05 9.60 -12.09
CA ASP A 36 13.82 8.98 -13.41
C ASP A 36 13.34 7.51 -13.33
N LEU A 37 13.02 7.03 -12.12
CA LEU A 37 12.64 5.63 -11.86
C LEU A 37 11.60 5.07 -12.82
N LEU A 38 10.65 5.89 -13.27
CA LEU A 38 9.55 5.45 -14.11
C LEU A 38 9.82 5.52 -15.62
N ASP A 39 10.94 6.12 -16.06
CA ASP A 39 11.19 6.35 -17.48
C ASP A 39 11.25 5.07 -18.34
N PRO A 40 11.88 3.97 -17.86
CA PRO A 40 11.89 2.71 -18.62
C PRO A 40 10.58 1.90 -18.49
N TYR A 41 9.69 2.27 -17.57
CA TYR A 41 8.57 1.43 -17.15
C TYR A 41 7.21 2.08 -17.35
N PRO A 42 6.57 1.94 -18.52
CA PRO A 42 5.25 2.54 -18.78
C PRO A 42 4.11 1.89 -17.97
N ARG A 43 4.36 0.76 -17.33
CA ARG A 43 3.37 0.00 -16.56
C ARG A 43 3.89 -0.36 -15.17
N ALA A 44 2.96 -0.45 -14.23
CA ALA A 44 3.21 -0.95 -12.89
C ALA A 44 2.15 -1.98 -12.51
N VAL A 45 2.59 -3.15 -12.05
CA VAL A 45 1.72 -4.16 -11.45
C VAL A 45 1.68 -3.92 -9.96
N SER A 46 0.50 -3.63 -9.42
CA SER A 46 0.25 -3.56 -7.99
C SER A 46 -0.19 -4.93 -7.48
N ILE A 47 0.46 -5.39 -6.42
CA ILE A 47 0.21 -6.68 -5.77
C ILE A 47 -0.23 -6.41 -4.35
N GLY A 48 -1.37 -6.96 -3.94
CA GLY A 48 -1.92 -6.82 -2.59
C GLY A 48 -2.05 -8.16 -1.88
N LEU A 49 -1.74 -8.14 -0.58
CA LEU A 49 -1.93 -9.29 0.32
C LEU A 49 -2.75 -8.85 1.53
N GLU A 50 -3.79 -9.60 1.84
CA GLU A 50 -4.69 -9.30 2.94
C GLU A 50 -4.07 -9.69 4.30
N ILE A 51 -4.27 -8.86 5.31
CA ILE A 51 -4.01 -9.22 6.71
C ILE A 51 -5.28 -9.85 7.29
N PRO A 52 -5.19 -11.04 7.89
CA PRO A 52 -6.36 -11.71 8.46
C PRO A 52 -7.12 -10.83 9.45
N LYS A 53 -8.45 -10.81 9.37
CA LYS A 53 -9.31 -9.97 10.21
C LYS A 53 -9.08 -10.21 11.71
N ALA A 54 -8.89 -11.48 12.12
CA ALA A 54 -8.64 -11.85 13.50
C ALA A 54 -7.36 -11.22 14.06
N VAL A 55 -6.34 -11.01 13.22
CA VAL A 55 -5.08 -10.33 13.61
C VAL A 55 -5.37 -8.87 13.98
N LEU A 56 -6.14 -8.16 13.16
CA LEU A 56 -6.53 -6.76 13.44
C LEU A 56 -7.46 -6.68 14.64
N ALA A 57 -8.34 -7.66 14.86
CA ALA A 57 -9.21 -7.73 16.04
C ALA A 57 -8.42 -7.81 17.35
N SER A 58 -7.20 -8.37 17.33
CA SER A 58 -6.33 -8.43 18.51
C SER A 58 -5.81 -7.06 19.00
N ILE A 59 -5.80 -6.05 18.12
CA ILE A 59 -5.36 -4.69 18.46
C ILE A 59 -6.44 -4.03 19.32
N GLN A 60 -6.04 -3.36 20.39
CA GLN A 60 -6.95 -2.53 21.21
C GLN A 60 -6.53 -1.06 21.10
N ASP A 61 -5.67 -0.61 21.98
CA ASP A 61 -5.12 0.74 22.09
C ASP A 61 -3.68 0.85 21.57
N LYS A 62 -3.04 -0.30 21.29
CA LYS A 62 -1.67 -0.41 20.79
C LYS A 62 -1.51 -1.62 19.86
N PRO A 63 -0.46 -1.65 19.03
CA PRO A 63 -0.15 -2.83 18.22
C PRO A 63 0.15 -4.05 19.09
N THR A 64 -0.09 -5.25 18.54
CA THR A 64 0.18 -6.51 19.22
C THR A 64 1.31 -7.30 18.55
N PRO A 65 1.97 -8.22 19.25
CA PRO A 65 2.94 -9.13 18.65
C PRO A 65 2.36 -9.95 17.48
N LEU A 66 1.07 -10.31 17.55
CA LEU A 66 0.39 -11.01 16.46
C LEU A 66 0.29 -10.13 15.22
N TYR A 67 -0.06 -8.84 15.39
CA TYR A 67 -0.10 -7.91 14.26
C TYR A 67 1.29 -7.65 13.70
N LYS A 68 2.31 -7.49 14.55
CA LYS A 68 3.71 -7.37 14.11
C LYS A 68 4.13 -8.57 13.24
N SER A 69 3.91 -9.79 13.73
CA SER A 69 4.27 -11.00 13.02
C SER A 69 3.56 -11.08 11.65
N ALA A 70 2.24 -10.87 11.63
CA ALA A 70 1.48 -10.88 10.39
C ALA A 70 1.92 -9.78 9.40
N TYR A 71 2.23 -8.58 9.90
CA TYR A 71 2.77 -7.48 9.10
C TYR A 71 4.09 -7.85 8.44
N GLN A 72 5.03 -8.42 9.19
CA GLN A 72 6.34 -8.83 8.69
C GLN A 72 6.22 -9.98 7.68
N THR A 73 5.42 -10.99 8.00
CA THR A 73 5.16 -12.13 7.10
C THR A 73 4.53 -11.67 5.79
N ALA A 74 3.52 -10.79 5.84
CA ALA A 74 2.89 -10.28 4.65
C ALA A 74 3.85 -9.48 3.76
N ASN A 75 4.75 -8.67 4.35
CA ASN A 75 5.76 -7.94 3.57
C ASN A 75 6.75 -8.90 2.89
N GLN A 76 7.29 -9.88 3.63
CA GLN A 76 8.21 -10.88 3.07
C GLN A 76 7.55 -11.70 1.95
N THR A 77 6.30 -12.10 2.13
CA THR A 77 5.53 -12.81 1.11
C THR A 77 5.34 -11.95 -0.14
N LEU A 78 4.99 -10.68 0.03
CA LEU A 78 4.86 -9.73 -1.09
C LEU A 78 6.17 -9.51 -1.83
N ASP A 79 7.28 -9.39 -1.11
CA ASP A 79 8.62 -9.25 -1.72
C ASP A 79 8.96 -10.47 -2.58
N MET A 80 8.66 -11.67 -2.10
CA MET A 80 8.83 -12.92 -2.87
C MET A 80 7.93 -12.99 -4.09
N ILE A 81 6.65 -12.57 -3.97
CA ILE A 81 5.71 -12.54 -5.10
C ILE A 81 6.17 -11.50 -6.13
N ALA A 82 6.55 -10.30 -5.70
CA ALA A 82 7.03 -9.24 -6.58
C ALA A 82 8.30 -9.66 -7.33
N PHE A 83 9.26 -10.27 -6.63
CA PHE A 83 10.49 -10.78 -7.24
C PHE A 83 10.19 -11.87 -8.29
N LYS A 84 9.36 -12.86 -7.96
CA LYS A 84 8.94 -13.90 -8.92
C LYS A 84 8.18 -13.31 -10.11
N THR A 85 7.33 -12.32 -9.89
CA THR A 85 6.60 -11.62 -10.96
C THR A 85 7.57 -10.94 -11.91
N ALA A 86 8.57 -10.22 -11.40
CA ALA A 86 9.60 -9.60 -12.23
C ALA A 86 10.36 -10.63 -13.07
N LEU A 87 10.73 -11.79 -12.49
CA LEU A 87 11.38 -12.88 -13.24
C LEU A 87 10.48 -13.50 -14.32
N ILE A 88 9.17 -13.60 -14.08
CA ILE A 88 8.20 -14.08 -15.08
C ILE A 88 8.18 -13.12 -16.27
N LEU A 89 8.02 -11.83 -16.02
CA LEU A 89 7.97 -10.81 -17.07
C LEU A 89 9.31 -10.70 -17.81
N GLN A 90 10.43 -10.82 -17.11
CA GLN A 90 11.76 -10.85 -17.71
C GLN A 90 11.96 -12.05 -18.65
N ARG A 91 11.47 -13.23 -18.29
CA ARG A 91 11.51 -14.42 -19.15
C ARG A 91 10.62 -14.28 -20.39
N ASP A 92 9.57 -13.47 -20.28
CA ASP A 92 8.71 -13.10 -21.43
C ASP A 92 9.33 -11.98 -22.28
N GLY A 93 10.56 -11.51 -21.96
CA GLY A 93 11.33 -10.52 -22.73
C GLY A 93 11.12 -9.05 -22.32
N PHE A 94 10.55 -8.80 -21.13
CA PHE A 94 10.24 -7.43 -20.68
C PHE A 94 11.11 -7.04 -19.47
N ASP A 95 11.67 -5.83 -19.51
CA ASP A 95 12.34 -5.26 -18.35
C ASP A 95 11.36 -5.10 -17.19
N SER A 96 11.78 -5.52 -16.00
CA SER A 96 10.91 -5.49 -14.82
C SER A 96 11.70 -5.30 -13.54
N LEU A 97 11.23 -4.39 -12.70
CA LEU A 97 11.86 -3.99 -11.44
C LEU A 97 10.89 -4.20 -10.27
N PRO A 98 11.17 -5.15 -9.35
CA PRO A 98 10.37 -5.31 -8.15
C PRO A 98 10.73 -4.23 -7.12
N ILE A 99 9.71 -3.57 -6.57
CA ILE A 99 9.85 -2.60 -5.48
C ILE A 99 9.33 -3.25 -4.19
N PRO A 100 10.17 -3.39 -3.15
CA PRO A 100 9.81 -4.08 -1.91
C PRO A 100 8.68 -3.39 -1.14
N ALA A 101 7.87 -4.19 -0.43
CA ALA A 101 6.63 -3.77 0.23
C ALA A 101 6.80 -2.71 1.32
N SER A 102 7.95 -2.61 1.95
CA SER A 102 8.16 -1.76 3.13
C SER A 102 9.50 -1.02 3.11
N GLN A 103 10.07 -0.82 1.93
CA GLN A 103 11.32 -0.09 1.79
C GLN A 103 11.14 1.38 2.17
N VAL A 104 12.03 1.88 3.03
CA VAL A 104 12.18 3.30 3.35
C VAL A 104 13.56 3.74 2.87
N LEU A 105 13.61 4.75 2.01
CA LEU A 105 14.84 5.34 1.46
C LEU A 105 15.11 6.74 2.03
N ASP A 106 14.06 7.47 2.37
CA ASP A 106 14.10 8.75 3.05
C ASP A 106 13.46 8.61 4.43
N HIS A 107 14.29 8.46 5.45
CA HIS A 107 13.86 8.29 6.84
C HIS A 107 13.32 9.58 7.46
N GLN A 108 13.66 10.76 6.93
CA GLN A 108 13.12 12.03 7.42
C GLN A 108 11.66 12.20 7.01
N ASN A 109 11.35 11.85 5.75
CA ASN A 109 10.05 12.04 5.17
C ASN A 109 9.23 10.73 5.09
N TRP A 110 9.77 9.59 5.54
CA TRP A 110 9.12 8.28 5.48
C TRP A 110 8.70 7.89 4.06
N LEU A 111 9.63 8.02 3.11
CA LEU A 111 9.39 7.77 1.70
C LEU A 111 10.23 6.57 1.21
N GLY A 112 9.61 5.71 0.42
CA GLY A 112 10.26 4.65 -0.34
C GLY A 112 10.62 5.12 -1.76
N ALA A 113 10.98 4.20 -2.66
CA ALA A 113 11.28 4.50 -4.05
C ALA A 113 10.08 5.09 -4.79
N ILE A 114 8.88 4.61 -4.47
CA ILE A 114 7.60 5.03 -5.04
C ILE A 114 6.46 4.78 -4.05
N SER A 115 5.33 5.46 -4.23
CA SER A 115 4.12 5.21 -3.43
C SER A 115 3.34 4.00 -3.96
N HIS A 116 3.47 2.83 -3.30
CA HIS A 116 2.64 1.66 -3.58
C HIS A 116 1.13 1.96 -3.53
N LYS A 117 0.71 2.87 -2.64
CA LYS A 117 -0.70 3.28 -2.50
C LYS A 117 -1.20 4.05 -3.73
N ALA A 118 -0.35 4.90 -4.30
CA ALA A 118 -0.67 5.62 -5.53
C ALA A 118 -0.81 4.65 -6.71
N ILE A 119 0.16 3.73 -6.86
CA ILE A 119 0.09 2.67 -7.89
C ILE A 119 -1.17 1.83 -7.71
N ALA A 120 -1.46 1.34 -6.49
CA ALA A 120 -2.61 0.48 -6.23
C ALA A 120 -3.95 1.19 -6.50
N ARG A 121 -4.05 2.50 -6.20
CA ARG A 121 -5.22 3.32 -6.57
C ARG A 121 -5.37 3.41 -8.09
N MET A 122 -4.29 3.72 -8.81
CA MET A 122 -4.29 3.80 -10.28
C MET A 122 -4.59 2.44 -10.92
N ALA A 123 -4.14 1.36 -10.29
CA ALA A 123 -4.41 -0.03 -10.69
C ALA A 123 -5.83 -0.52 -10.31
N GLY A 124 -6.72 0.35 -9.85
CA GLY A 124 -8.11 0.01 -9.55
C GLY A 124 -8.32 -0.91 -8.34
N LEU A 125 -7.30 -1.12 -7.48
CA LEU A 125 -7.43 -2.00 -6.32
C LEU A 125 -8.26 -1.37 -5.19
N GLY A 126 -8.36 -0.05 -5.16
CA GLY A 126 -9.06 0.66 -4.11
C GLY A 126 -9.00 2.17 -4.28
N TRP A 127 -9.36 2.87 -3.23
CA TRP A 127 -9.29 4.34 -3.15
C TRP A 127 -8.43 4.79 -1.98
N GLN A 128 -7.97 6.03 -2.02
CA GLN A 128 -7.23 6.63 -0.92
C GLN A 128 -8.20 7.05 0.20
N GLY A 129 -8.06 6.44 1.38
CA GLY A 129 -8.89 6.73 2.54
C GLY A 129 -8.48 8.01 3.28
N LYS A 130 -9.36 8.51 4.18
CA LYS A 130 -9.07 9.64 5.07
C LYS A 130 -7.88 9.38 6.00
N ASN A 131 -7.54 8.13 6.26
CA ASN A 131 -6.34 7.71 6.99
C ASN A 131 -5.08 7.60 6.11
N LEU A 132 -5.13 8.10 4.87
CA LEU A 132 -4.07 8.08 3.87
C LEU A 132 -3.61 6.64 3.48
N LEU A 133 -4.40 5.61 3.80
CA LEU A 133 -4.16 4.23 3.36
C LEU A 133 -4.98 3.92 2.11
N LEU A 134 -4.60 2.86 1.40
CA LEU A 134 -5.47 2.27 0.39
C LEU A 134 -6.64 1.55 1.10
N ILE A 135 -7.85 1.81 0.66
CA ILE A 135 -9.06 1.11 1.07
C ILE A 135 -9.55 0.28 -0.11
N THR A 136 -9.57 -1.04 0.03
CA THR A 136 -10.05 -1.95 -1.02
C THR A 136 -11.50 -2.34 -0.78
N PRO A 137 -12.29 -2.64 -1.82
CA PRO A 137 -13.65 -3.15 -1.65
C PRO A 137 -13.70 -4.49 -0.92
N GLN A 138 -12.65 -5.32 -1.05
CA GLN A 138 -12.61 -6.70 -0.56
C GLN A 138 -12.24 -6.79 0.92
N CYS A 139 -11.22 -6.04 1.34
CA CYS A 139 -10.64 -6.16 2.67
C CYS A 139 -10.33 -4.81 3.34
N GLY A 140 -10.92 -3.72 2.85
CA GLY A 140 -10.71 -2.39 3.41
C GLY A 140 -9.24 -1.98 3.40
N SER A 141 -8.76 -1.46 4.51
CA SER A 141 -7.34 -1.10 4.68
C SER A 141 -6.45 -2.22 5.24
N ARG A 142 -7.00 -3.45 5.41
CA ARG A 142 -6.26 -4.64 5.84
C ARG A 142 -5.40 -5.24 4.72
N VAL A 143 -4.72 -4.41 3.96
CA VAL A 143 -3.91 -4.83 2.81
C VAL A 143 -2.48 -4.30 2.93
N ARG A 144 -1.50 -5.15 2.61
CA ARG A 144 -0.13 -4.77 2.35
C ARG A 144 0.11 -4.80 0.85
N LEU A 145 1.03 -3.99 0.35
CA LEU A 145 1.21 -3.75 -1.08
C LEU A 145 2.69 -3.87 -1.46
N ALA A 146 2.94 -4.44 -2.63
CA ALA A 146 4.19 -4.34 -3.37
C ALA A 146 3.91 -3.91 -4.81
N THR A 147 4.94 -3.51 -5.53
CA THR A 147 4.83 -3.05 -6.92
C THR A 147 5.90 -3.71 -7.77
N VAL A 148 5.55 -4.06 -9.01
CA VAL A 148 6.53 -4.40 -10.04
C VAL A 148 6.37 -3.41 -11.18
N LEU A 149 7.41 -2.62 -11.44
CA LEU A 149 7.49 -1.75 -12.61
C LEU A 149 7.89 -2.59 -13.82
N THR A 150 7.33 -2.31 -15.01
CA THR A 150 7.62 -3.15 -16.18
C THR A 150 7.43 -2.42 -17.52
N SER A 151 8.21 -2.83 -18.52
CA SER A 151 8.03 -2.45 -19.91
C SER A 151 6.98 -3.31 -20.65
N ALA A 152 6.43 -4.34 -20.00
CA ALA A 152 5.44 -5.24 -20.59
C ALA A 152 4.17 -4.48 -21.02
N PRO A 153 3.59 -4.79 -22.21
CA PRO A 153 2.42 -4.10 -22.75
C PRO A 153 1.11 -4.59 -22.07
N LEU A 154 1.06 -4.42 -20.74
CA LEU A 154 -0.10 -4.80 -19.96
C LEU A 154 -1.23 -3.77 -20.11
N THR A 155 -2.47 -4.24 -20.15
CA THR A 155 -3.66 -3.39 -20.17
C THR A 155 -3.93 -2.84 -18.79
N ASN A 156 -4.11 -1.51 -18.66
CA ASN A 156 -4.41 -0.84 -17.40
C ASN A 156 -5.79 -1.18 -16.86
N ASP A 157 -5.91 -1.26 -15.55
CA ASP A 157 -7.20 -1.24 -14.86
C ASP A 157 -7.67 0.21 -14.64
N THR A 158 -8.94 0.36 -14.25
CA THR A 158 -9.54 1.68 -14.05
C THR A 158 -9.62 2.00 -12.56
N PRO A 159 -9.17 3.19 -12.13
CA PRO A 159 -9.33 3.66 -10.75
C PRO A 159 -10.80 3.68 -10.32
N ILE A 160 -11.06 3.39 -9.06
CA ILE A 160 -12.40 3.41 -8.48
C ILE A 160 -12.62 4.64 -7.59
N ARG A 161 -13.87 5.10 -7.51
CA ARG A 161 -14.24 6.29 -6.74
C ARG A 161 -14.06 6.08 -5.24
N ASN A 162 -13.71 7.15 -4.55
CA ASN A 162 -13.65 7.20 -3.09
C ASN A 162 -15.04 6.93 -2.47
N ARG A 163 -15.08 6.06 -1.43
CA ARG A 163 -16.30 5.66 -0.73
C ARG A 163 -16.27 5.97 0.77
N CYS A 164 -15.27 6.74 1.26
CA CYS A 164 -15.22 7.13 2.67
C CYS A 164 -16.40 7.99 3.13
N GLY A 165 -16.95 8.82 2.24
CA GLY A 165 -18.12 9.64 2.53
C GLY A 165 -17.98 10.46 3.83
N SER A 166 -19.02 10.44 4.67
CA SER A 166 -19.05 11.13 5.96
C SER A 166 -18.42 10.33 7.12
N CYS A 167 -17.89 9.12 6.88
CA CYS A 167 -17.31 8.29 7.95
C CYS A 167 -16.14 9.00 8.66
N THR A 168 -16.11 8.91 10.00
CA THR A 168 -15.10 9.52 10.89
C THR A 168 -14.32 8.52 11.73
N ASN A 169 -14.64 7.21 11.66
CA ASN A 169 -14.12 6.17 12.55
C ASN A 169 -12.60 6.20 12.73
N CYS A 170 -11.84 6.32 11.63
CA CYS A 170 -10.38 6.34 11.70
C CYS A 170 -9.82 7.62 12.32
N GLN A 171 -10.52 8.76 12.17
CA GLN A 171 -10.17 10.02 12.80
C GLN A 171 -10.38 9.94 14.32
N GLU A 172 -11.56 9.50 14.75
CA GLU A 172 -11.95 9.40 16.16
C GLU A 172 -11.09 8.41 16.94
N ALA A 173 -10.74 7.28 16.31
CA ALA A 173 -9.93 6.24 16.93
C ALA A 173 -8.43 6.50 16.90
N CYS A 174 -7.95 7.56 16.20
CA CYS A 174 -6.52 7.79 16.04
C CYS A 174 -5.85 8.19 17.36
N PRO A 175 -4.95 7.38 17.95
CA PRO A 175 -4.37 7.67 19.27
C PRO A 175 -3.40 8.85 19.25
N ALA A 176 -2.95 9.27 18.04
CA ALA A 176 -2.11 10.44 17.83
C ALA A 176 -2.91 11.68 17.41
N GLN A 177 -4.24 11.56 17.22
CA GLN A 177 -5.08 12.61 16.63
C GLN A 177 -4.48 13.19 15.34
N ALA A 178 -3.86 12.30 14.54
CA ALA A 178 -3.14 12.66 13.34
C ALA A 178 -4.03 12.77 12.11
N ILE A 179 -5.18 12.08 12.08
CA ILE A 179 -6.07 12.03 10.92
C ILE A 179 -7.00 13.23 10.95
N LYS A 180 -6.94 14.09 9.91
CA LYS A 180 -7.71 15.34 9.84
C LYS A 180 -9.20 15.14 9.51
N GLY A 181 -9.59 13.96 9.02
CA GLY A 181 -10.97 13.67 8.64
C GLY A 181 -11.43 14.32 7.33
N VAL A 182 -10.57 15.05 6.66
CA VAL A 182 -10.87 15.70 5.38
C VAL A 182 -11.13 14.64 4.32
N GLY A 183 -12.23 14.78 3.57
CA GLY A 183 -12.56 13.92 2.46
C GLY A 183 -11.93 14.36 1.15
N THR A 184 -11.66 13.42 0.24
CA THR A 184 -11.29 13.73 -1.13
C THR A 184 -12.18 12.95 -2.10
N ARG A 185 -12.44 13.51 -3.29
CA ARG A 185 -13.19 12.79 -4.34
C ARG A 185 -12.36 11.72 -5.02
N ASP A 186 -11.05 11.93 -5.13
CA ASP A 186 -10.11 11.05 -5.80
C ASP A 186 -8.90 10.75 -4.90
N HIS A 187 -7.97 11.69 -4.76
CA HIS A 187 -6.78 11.57 -3.91
C HIS A 187 -6.39 12.94 -3.35
N TYR A 188 -5.52 12.94 -2.33
CA TYR A 188 -4.91 14.16 -1.81
C TYR A 188 -3.69 14.50 -2.68
N LYS A 189 -3.47 15.79 -2.93
CA LYS A 189 -2.26 16.27 -3.61
C LYS A 189 -1.03 16.04 -2.74
N ASP A 190 -1.17 16.40 -1.45
CA ASP A 190 -0.14 16.24 -0.44
C ASP A 190 -0.66 15.43 0.74
N ARG A 191 0.24 14.73 1.44
CA ARG A 191 -0.08 13.90 2.62
C ARG A 191 -0.64 14.75 3.76
N GLU A 192 -0.15 15.97 3.86
CA GLU A 192 -0.50 16.97 4.85
C GLU A 192 -1.97 17.42 4.74
N GLU A 193 -2.63 17.26 3.61
CA GLU A 193 -4.09 17.48 3.50
C GLU A 193 -4.89 16.49 4.36
N ALA A 194 -4.43 15.23 4.46
CA ALA A 194 -5.11 14.15 5.18
C ALA A 194 -4.63 13.97 6.61
N LEU A 195 -3.32 14.16 6.85
CA LEU A 195 -2.66 13.83 8.12
C LEU A 195 -1.78 14.97 8.64
N PHE A 196 -1.68 15.04 9.98
CA PHE A 196 -0.51 15.57 10.69
C PHE A 196 0.52 14.43 10.77
N LEU A 197 1.38 14.33 9.75
CA LEU A 197 2.29 13.17 9.60
C LEU A 197 3.27 13.06 10.76
N ASP A 198 3.80 14.18 11.24
CA ASP A 198 4.67 14.30 12.41
C ASP A 198 4.05 13.64 13.66
N ARG A 199 2.79 13.92 13.96
CA ARG A 199 2.08 13.30 15.09
C ARG A 199 1.97 11.79 14.94
N CYS A 200 1.64 11.30 13.73
CA CYS A 200 1.58 9.86 13.46
C CYS A 200 2.96 9.22 13.64
N ALA A 201 4.00 9.79 13.02
CA ALA A 201 5.36 9.29 13.09
C ALA A 201 5.89 9.30 14.54
N GLU A 202 5.69 10.40 15.29
CA GLU A 202 6.11 10.49 16.70
C GLU A 202 5.45 9.39 17.56
N LYS A 203 4.15 9.14 17.39
CA LYS A 203 3.44 8.05 18.09
C LYS A 203 4.02 6.68 17.76
N LEU A 204 4.37 6.44 16.50
CA LEU A 204 4.98 5.17 16.08
C LEU A 204 6.38 5.00 16.66
N VAL A 205 7.22 6.04 16.61
CA VAL A 205 8.63 5.98 17.04
C VAL A 205 8.75 6.00 18.56
N ARG A 206 8.05 6.91 19.27
CA ARG A 206 8.27 7.10 20.69
C ARG A 206 7.45 6.18 21.58
N ASP A 207 6.25 5.79 21.12
CA ASP A 207 5.34 5.03 21.98
C ASP A 207 5.27 3.54 21.60
N PHE A 208 5.28 3.22 20.32
CA PHE A 208 5.02 1.85 19.88
C PHE A 208 6.28 1.07 19.52
N SER A 209 7.23 1.66 18.79
CA SER A 209 8.45 0.93 18.42
C SER A 209 9.36 0.63 19.61
N VAL A 210 9.26 1.41 20.68
CA VAL A 210 10.04 1.21 21.92
C VAL A 210 9.50 0.06 22.79
N LEU A 211 8.29 -0.43 22.51
CA LEU A 211 7.76 -1.61 23.22
C LEU A 211 8.62 -2.84 22.84
N PRO A 212 9.17 -3.57 23.83
CA PRO A 212 10.09 -4.69 23.54
C PRO A 212 9.47 -5.76 22.64
N GLU A 213 8.15 -6.01 22.79
CA GLU A 213 7.39 -6.97 22.02
C GLU A 213 7.07 -6.49 20.59
N ILE A 214 7.22 -5.19 20.30
CA ILE A 214 6.92 -4.59 18.99
C ILE A 214 8.20 -4.28 18.21
N GLY A 215 9.04 -3.35 18.68
CA GLY A 215 10.34 -3.07 18.08
C GLY A 215 10.30 -2.58 16.61
N THR A 216 9.15 -2.04 16.15
CA THR A 216 8.96 -1.51 14.80
C THR A 216 7.83 -0.50 14.75
N GLU A 217 7.85 0.40 13.77
CA GLU A 217 6.96 1.56 13.65
C GLU A 217 5.59 1.16 13.03
N ILE A 218 4.79 0.45 13.79
CA ILE A 218 3.43 0.01 13.40
C ILE A 218 2.39 0.43 14.43
N CYS A 219 1.12 0.58 14.00
CA CYS A 219 -0.01 0.88 14.87
C CYS A 219 -1.23 -0.03 14.57
N GLY A 220 -1.83 0.09 13.39
CA GLY A 220 -2.97 -0.73 12.94
C GLY A 220 -4.34 -0.27 13.42
N ILE A 221 -4.47 0.69 14.34
CA ILE A 221 -5.75 1.11 14.92
C ILE A 221 -6.70 1.66 13.85
N CYS A 222 -6.24 2.59 13.00
CA CYS A 222 -7.06 3.15 11.93
C CYS A 222 -7.43 2.11 10.84
N ILE A 223 -6.69 1.01 10.75
CA ILE A 223 -7.01 -0.13 9.89
C ILE A 223 -8.16 -0.92 10.51
N LYS A 224 -8.04 -1.29 11.81
CA LYS A 224 -9.03 -2.07 12.56
C LYS A 224 -10.42 -1.44 12.53
N VAL A 225 -10.52 -0.14 12.72
CA VAL A 225 -11.81 0.56 12.85
C VAL A 225 -12.45 0.94 11.52
N CYS A 226 -11.77 0.68 10.40
CA CYS A 226 -12.32 0.98 9.09
C CYS A 226 -13.51 0.06 8.78
N PRO A 227 -14.70 0.59 8.47
CA PRO A 227 -15.89 -0.25 8.25
C PRO A 227 -15.80 -1.13 7.00
N PHE A 228 -14.81 -0.91 6.15
CA PHE A 228 -14.52 -1.77 5.00
C PHE A 228 -13.53 -2.90 5.35
N SER A 229 -12.95 -2.90 6.57
CA SER A 229 -11.92 -3.86 7.00
C SER A 229 -12.50 -5.14 7.59
#